data_fb6ba8da94bcec55375a4403fdefca36
#
_entry.id   fb6ba8da94bcec55375a4403fdefca36
#
_cell.length_a   1.000
_cell.length_b   1.000
_cell.length_c   1.000
_cell.angle_alpha   90.00
_cell.angle_beta   90.00
_cell.angle_gamma   90.00
#
_symmetry.space_group_name_H-M   'P 1'
#
loop_
_entity.id
_entity.type
_entity.pdbx_description
1 polymer ?
#
loop_
_entity_poly.entity_id
_entity_poly.type
_entity_poly.pdbx_seq_one_letter_code
_entity_poly.pdbx_strand_id
1 'polypeptide(L)'
;MKKLILSAALLAASLASQAQQGPLWMRYPAISPDGSTIAFAYKGDLYCVPAQGGEARQLTTNAAYDSQPIWSPDGKKIAFTSNREGSLDVYVISTKGGAPTRLTTNSGKETPIAFKDNDHVLFSANIMPTAQSNLFAANEFSQVYEVSTEGGRPKLYSVLPMENISINKNGQVLYHDKKGYEDAWRKHHTSPITRDIWMLDNGKYQKLTTFKGEDRNPVWAADNQSFYYLSEQDGSFNIYRRNIASGKDTQITQQKKNPIRFLTSSDNGLLCYGFDGEIYTVKEGGQPQKVNISITTDNDEPSLIRKVQSWGATEIALSPDAKEVAFVMHGDVYVTSTEYKTTKRITDTPQQERNLSFAPDGRSLVY
;
A
#
# COMPACT_ATOMS: atom_id res chain seq x y z
N MET A 1 -5.23 22.74 -50.67
CA MET A 1 -5.28 21.36 -50.17
C MET A 1 -4.19 21.04 -49.14
N LYS A 2 -2.90 21.29 -49.39
CA LYS A 2 -1.82 20.98 -48.39
C LYS A 2 -1.96 21.69 -47.03
N LYS A 3 -2.44 22.95 -46.99
CA LYS A 3 -2.65 23.72 -45.76
C LYS A 3 -3.85 23.20 -44.91
N LEU A 4 -4.90 22.67 -45.55
CA LEU A 4 -6.05 22.07 -44.88
C LEU A 4 -5.67 20.71 -44.24
N ILE A 5 -4.82 19.93 -44.90
CA ILE A 5 -4.35 18.65 -44.39
C ILE A 5 -3.43 18.85 -43.18
N LEU A 6 -2.60 19.89 -43.18
CA LEU A 6 -1.73 20.21 -42.03
C LEU A 6 -2.54 20.70 -40.82
N SER A 7 -3.60 21.49 -41.03
CA SER A 7 -4.49 21.93 -39.96
C SER A 7 -5.31 20.78 -39.35
N ALA A 8 -5.77 19.85 -40.18
CA ALA A 8 -6.48 18.65 -39.70
C ALA A 8 -5.56 17.69 -38.93
N ALA A 9 -4.29 17.55 -39.32
CA ALA A 9 -3.30 16.76 -38.62
C ALA A 9 -2.89 17.37 -37.26
N LEU A 10 -2.81 18.72 -37.18
CA LEU A 10 -2.58 19.41 -35.91
C LEU A 10 -3.79 19.33 -34.95
N LEU A 11 -5.03 19.39 -35.47
CA LEU A 11 -6.23 19.18 -34.66
C LEU A 11 -6.34 17.72 -34.14
N ALA A 12 -6.02 16.76 -35.00
CA ALA A 12 -5.98 15.35 -34.60
C ALA A 12 -4.88 15.06 -33.53
N ALA A 13 -3.72 15.72 -33.67
CA ALA A 13 -2.64 15.61 -32.66
C ALA A 13 -3.01 16.27 -31.34
N SER A 14 -3.79 17.38 -31.32
CA SER A 14 -4.25 18.00 -30.07
C SER A 14 -5.39 17.25 -29.42
N LEU A 15 -6.19 16.47 -30.14
CA LEU A 15 -7.20 15.57 -29.60
C LEU A 15 -6.58 14.28 -29.04
N ALA A 16 -5.43 13.84 -29.52
CA ALA A 16 -4.71 12.70 -29.03
C ALA A 16 -3.93 13.00 -27.72
N SER A 17 -3.75 14.27 -27.33
CA SER A 17 -3.01 14.66 -26.13
C SER A 17 -3.85 14.73 -24.84
N GLN A 18 -5.15 14.50 -24.91
CA GLN A 18 -5.99 14.22 -23.75
C GLN A 18 -6.18 12.70 -23.58
N ALA A 19 -5.10 11.95 -23.61
CA ALA A 19 -5.11 10.63 -23.02
C ALA A 19 -5.40 10.83 -21.52
N GLN A 20 -6.63 10.52 -21.13
CA GLN A 20 -7.06 10.53 -19.74
C GLN A 20 -6.00 9.77 -18.96
N GLN A 21 -5.20 10.49 -18.15
CA GLN A 21 -4.23 9.84 -17.29
C GLN A 21 -5.03 8.91 -16.39
N GLY A 22 -4.78 7.60 -16.49
CA GLY A 22 -5.43 6.61 -15.65
C GLY A 22 -5.18 6.93 -14.17
N PRO A 23 -5.91 6.30 -13.26
CA PRO A 23 -5.75 6.53 -11.83
C PRO A 23 -4.30 6.21 -11.43
N LEU A 24 -3.67 7.13 -10.68
CA LEU A 24 -2.33 6.94 -10.10
C LEU A 24 -2.46 6.60 -8.61
N TRP A 25 -1.38 6.04 -8.06
CA TRP A 25 -1.30 5.66 -6.63
C TRP A 25 -2.19 4.48 -6.26
N MET A 26 -2.47 3.61 -7.22
CA MET A 26 -3.01 2.29 -6.93
C MET A 26 -1.99 1.47 -6.14
N ARG A 27 -2.41 0.85 -5.04
CA ARG A 27 -1.53 0.17 -4.10
C ARG A 27 -1.99 -1.25 -3.82
N TYR A 28 -1.05 -2.08 -3.38
CA TYR A 28 -1.28 -3.46 -2.95
C TYR A 28 -2.02 -4.30 -4.00
N PRO A 29 -1.59 -4.29 -5.29
CA PRO A 29 -2.21 -5.16 -6.25
C PRO A 29 -1.98 -6.62 -5.87
N ALA A 30 -3.06 -7.39 -5.86
CA ALA A 30 -3.09 -8.81 -5.60
C ALA A 30 -3.81 -9.53 -6.73
N ILE A 31 -3.11 -10.39 -7.45
CA ILE A 31 -3.71 -11.18 -8.53
C ILE A 31 -4.45 -12.40 -7.96
N SER A 32 -5.60 -12.72 -8.53
CA SER A 32 -6.36 -13.92 -8.16
C SER A 32 -5.60 -15.21 -8.49
N PRO A 33 -5.86 -16.31 -7.78
CA PRO A 33 -5.16 -17.59 -8.04
C PRO A 33 -5.24 -18.06 -9.48
N ASP A 34 -6.39 -17.85 -10.14
CA ASP A 34 -6.59 -18.19 -11.56
C ASP A 34 -5.94 -17.21 -12.55
N GLY A 35 -5.43 -16.07 -12.05
CA GLY A 35 -4.80 -15.03 -12.86
C GLY A 35 -5.76 -14.15 -13.67
N SER A 36 -7.05 -14.22 -13.41
CA SER A 36 -8.08 -13.51 -14.20
C SER A 36 -8.37 -12.10 -13.70
N THR A 37 -8.20 -11.84 -12.39
CA THR A 37 -8.64 -10.61 -11.72
C THR A 37 -7.55 -10.07 -10.80
N ILE A 38 -7.41 -8.76 -10.73
CA ILE A 38 -6.52 -8.05 -9.80
C ILE A 38 -7.37 -7.28 -8.82
N ALA A 39 -7.18 -7.52 -7.51
CA ALA A 39 -7.67 -6.68 -6.44
C ALA A 39 -6.61 -5.65 -6.06
N PHE A 40 -6.99 -4.43 -5.77
CA PHE A 40 -6.06 -3.37 -5.37
C PHE A 40 -6.75 -2.33 -4.50
N ALA A 41 -5.96 -1.53 -3.76
CA ALA A 41 -6.46 -0.41 -2.99
C ALA A 41 -6.25 0.91 -3.76
N TYR A 42 -7.28 1.75 -3.77
CA TYR A 42 -7.25 3.09 -4.32
C TYR A 42 -8.13 4.03 -3.49
N LYS A 43 -7.58 5.17 -3.04
CA LYS A 43 -8.26 6.19 -2.24
C LYS A 43 -8.99 5.67 -0.98
N GLY A 44 -8.50 4.60 -0.39
CA GLY A 44 -9.07 4.02 0.84
C GLY A 44 -10.10 2.93 0.62
N ASP A 45 -10.41 2.60 -0.63
CA ASP A 45 -11.32 1.50 -0.98
C ASP A 45 -10.61 0.40 -1.77
N LEU A 46 -11.21 -0.79 -1.77
CA LEU A 46 -10.79 -1.91 -2.59
C LEU A 46 -11.54 -1.93 -3.92
N TYR A 47 -10.80 -2.23 -4.97
CA TYR A 47 -11.30 -2.40 -6.34
C TYR A 47 -10.85 -3.72 -6.93
N CYS A 48 -11.63 -4.23 -7.86
CA CYS A 48 -11.30 -5.40 -8.67
C CYS A 48 -11.35 -5.05 -10.16
N VAL A 49 -10.34 -5.47 -10.93
CA VAL A 49 -10.26 -5.25 -12.37
C VAL A 49 -9.82 -6.54 -13.07
N PRO A 50 -10.28 -6.84 -14.30
CA PRO A 50 -9.70 -7.92 -15.09
C PRO A 50 -8.17 -7.75 -15.25
N ALA A 51 -7.41 -8.84 -15.21
CA ALA A 51 -5.95 -8.78 -15.33
C ALA A 51 -5.46 -8.17 -16.67
N GLN A 52 -6.31 -8.17 -17.69
CA GLN A 52 -6.07 -7.53 -18.99
C GLN A 52 -6.35 -6.03 -18.99
N GLY A 53 -6.90 -5.49 -17.89
CA GLY A 53 -7.34 -4.10 -17.77
C GLY A 53 -8.82 -3.91 -18.09
N GLY A 54 -9.25 -2.66 -18.05
CA GLY A 54 -10.63 -2.25 -18.27
C GLY A 54 -11.18 -1.43 -17.10
N GLU A 55 -12.49 -1.42 -16.96
CA GLU A 55 -13.17 -0.72 -15.87
C GLU A 55 -13.05 -1.51 -14.57
N ALA A 56 -12.58 -0.84 -13.52
CA ALA A 56 -12.47 -1.42 -12.19
C ALA A 56 -13.78 -1.28 -11.44
N ARG A 57 -14.26 -2.40 -10.88
CA ARG A 57 -15.41 -2.43 -10.00
C ARG A 57 -14.98 -2.16 -8.57
N GLN A 58 -15.57 -1.17 -7.94
CA GLN A 58 -15.39 -0.89 -6.51
C GLN A 58 -15.98 -2.05 -5.69
N LEU A 59 -15.19 -2.59 -4.75
CA LEU A 59 -15.59 -3.71 -3.90
C LEU A 59 -16.05 -3.25 -2.52
N THR A 60 -15.40 -2.22 -1.96
CA THR A 60 -15.77 -1.61 -0.68
C THR A 60 -16.12 -0.13 -0.88
N THR A 61 -17.05 0.38 -0.05
CA THR A 61 -17.59 1.75 -0.15
C THR A 61 -17.75 2.40 1.22
N ASN A 62 -17.16 1.83 2.27
CA ASN A 62 -17.20 2.41 3.62
C ASN A 62 -16.23 3.59 3.70
N ALA A 63 -16.57 4.61 4.50
CA ALA A 63 -15.68 5.77 4.72
C ALA A 63 -14.35 5.43 5.44
N ALA A 64 -14.18 4.19 5.87
CA ALA A 64 -12.94 3.69 6.46
C ALA A 64 -11.84 3.50 5.42
N TYR A 65 -10.61 3.37 5.89
CA TYR A 65 -9.46 3.07 5.04
C TYR A 65 -9.28 1.55 4.90
N ASP A 66 -9.62 1.01 3.74
CA ASP A 66 -9.47 -0.37 3.37
C ASP A 66 -8.21 -0.57 2.51
N SER A 67 -7.38 -1.56 2.84
CA SER A 67 -6.09 -1.78 2.16
C SER A 67 -5.58 -3.21 2.29
N GLN A 68 -4.48 -3.52 1.57
CA GLN A 68 -3.76 -4.79 1.63
C GLN A 68 -4.64 -6.01 1.36
N PRO A 69 -5.35 -6.06 0.22
CA PRO A 69 -6.15 -7.21 -0.15
C PRO A 69 -5.28 -8.44 -0.42
N ILE A 70 -5.72 -9.60 0.06
CA ILE A 70 -5.18 -10.91 -0.29
C ILE A 70 -6.30 -11.87 -0.66
N TRP A 71 -6.06 -12.75 -1.62
CA TRP A 71 -7.05 -13.71 -2.11
C TRP A 71 -7.02 -15.03 -1.34
N SER A 72 -8.20 -15.63 -1.12
CA SER A 72 -8.29 -17.05 -0.73
C SER A 72 -7.81 -17.96 -1.88
N PRO A 73 -7.28 -19.15 -1.59
CA PRO A 73 -6.81 -20.08 -2.63
C PRO A 73 -7.86 -20.46 -3.67
N ASP A 74 -9.14 -20.51 -3.30
CA ASP A 74 -10.25 -20.78 -4.22
C ASP A 74 -10.77 -19.54 -4.99
N GLY A 75 -10.18 -18.35 -4.73
CA GLY A 75 -10.55 -17.10 -5.39
C GLY A 75 -11.92 -16.55 -5.02
N LYS A 76 -12.57 -17.03 -3.94
CA LYS A 76 -13.93 -16.59 -3.58
C LYS A 76 -13.99 -15.53 -2.50
N LYS A 77 -12.91 -15.37 -1.72
CA LYS A 77 -12.81 -14.42 -0.62
C LYS A 77 -11.58 -13.52 -0.79
N ILE A 78 -11.69 -12.30 -0.28
CA ILE A 78 -10.57 -11.37 -0.12
C ILE A 78 -10.49 -10.98 1.35
N ALA A 79 -9.35 -11.22 2.00
CA ALA A 79 -9.07 -10.64 3.31
C ALA A 79 -8.32 -9.32 3.12
N PHE A 80 -8.56 -8.36 4.01
CA PHE A 80 -8.02 -7.02 3.92
C PHE A 80 -7.93 -6.35 5.29
N THR A 81 -7.19 -5.26 5.38
CA THR A 81 -7.11 -4.41 6.57
C THR A 81 -8.11 -3.27 6.46
N SER A 82 -8.84 -2.98 7.54
CA SER A 82 -9.77 -1.84 7.64
C SER A 82 -9.74 -1.20 9.02
N ASN A 83 -9.92 0.11 9.09
CA ASN A 83 -10.02 0.85 10.37
C ASN A 83 -11.47 1.27 10.71
N ARG A 84 -12.47 0.59 10.17
CA ARG A 84 -13.90 0.94 10.33
C ARG A 84 -14.42 0.88 11.77
N GLU A 85 -13.71 0.18 12.64
CA GLU A 85 -14.02 0.11 14.09
C GLU A 85 -12.95 0.81 14.95
N GLY A 86 -12.16 1.70 14.35
CA GLY A 86 -11.17 2.55 15.05
C GLY A 86 -9.73 2.06 14.96
N SER A 87 -9.47 0.76 15.15
CA SER A 87 -8.17 0.12 14.93
C SER A 87 -8.08 -0.50 13.54
N LEU A 88 -6.86 -0.80 13.09
CA LEU A 88 -6.64 -1.53 11.85
C LEU A 88 -6.82 -3.02 12.12
N ASP A 89 -7.97 -3.56 11.75
CA ASP A 89 -8.35 -4.96 11.93
C ASP A 89 -8.40 -5.72 10.61
N VAL A 90 -8.40 -7.04 10.71
CA VAL A 90 -8.56 -7.94 9.56
C VAL A 90 -10.05 -8.19 9.30
N TYR A 91 -10.43 -7.99 8.06
CA TYR A 91 -11.77 -8.27 7.52
C TYR A 91 -11.69 -9.26 6.37
N VAL A 92 -12.80 -9.93 6.10
CA VAL A 92 -12.97 -10.76 4.91
C VAL A 92 -14.25 -10.37 4.18
N ILE A 93 -14.19 -10.35 2.85
CA ILE A 93 -15.35 -10.07 1.98
C ILE A 93 -15.40 -11.08 0.84
N SER A 94 -16.62 -11.40 0.37
CA SER A 94 -16.81 -12.15 -0.85
C SER A 94 -16.33 -11.36 -2.07
N THR A 95 -15.69 -12.02 -3.02
CA THR A 95 -15.28 -11.40 -4.30
C THR A 95 -16.46 -10.88 -5.13
N LYS A 96 -17.67 -11.34 -4.82
CA LYS A 96 -18.92 -10.83 -5.41
C LYS A 96 -19.43 -9.54 -4.75
N GLY A 97 -18.81 -9.12 -3.64
CA GLY A 97 -19.25 -8.01 -2.82
C GLY A 97 -20.15 -8.46 -1.67
N GLY A 98 -20.79 -7.51 -1.01
CA GLY A 98 -21.62 -7.70 0.18
C GLY A 98 -20.97 -7.10 1.43
N ALA A 99 -21.56 -7.32 2.60
CA ALA A 99 -21.02 -6.85 3.87
C ALA A 99 -19.77 -7.67 4.26
N PRO A 100 -18.63 -7.03 4.58
CA PRO A 100 -17.48 -7.75 5.08
C PRO A 100 -17.66 -8.21 6.52
N THR A 101 -17.05 -9.33 6.86
CA THR A 101 -16.98 -9.88 8.21
C THR A 101 -15.70 -9.45 8.89
N ARG A 102 -15.78 -8.87 10.10
CA ARG A 102 -14.64 -8.56 10.96
C ARG A 102 -14.11 -9.85 11.57
N LEU A 103 -12.82 -10.13 11.40
CA LEU A 103 -12.18 -11.35 11.92
C LEU A 103 -11.41 -11.10 13.23
N THR A 104 -10.89 -9.89 13.43
CA THR A 104 -10.04 -9.56 14.57
C THR A 104 -10.53 -8.30 15.28
N THR A 105 -10.16 -8.13 16.55
CA THR A 105 -10.73 -7.08 17.42
C THR A 105 -9.71 -6.49 18.41
N ASN A 106 -8.41 -6.69 18.18
CA ASN A 106 -7.39 -6.13 19.06
C ASN A 106 -7.23 -4.62 18.78
N SER A 107 -6.91 -3.85 19.81
CA SER A 107 -6.71 -2.39 19.67
C SER A 107 -5.41 -2.01 18.93
N GLY A 108 -4.51 -2.97 18.69
CA GLY A 108 -3.31 -2.78 17.90
C GLY A 108 -3.57 -2.89 16.39
N LYS A 109 -2.52 -2.71 15.62
CA LYS A 109 -2.58 -2.93 14.17
C LYS A 109 -2.53 -4.42 13.86
N GLU A 110 -3.49 -4.90 13.08
CA GLU A 110 -3.59 -6.26 12.57
C GLU A 110 -3.64 -6.22 11.04
N THR A 111 -2.82 -7.05 10.40
CA THR A 111 -2.66 -7.01 8.93
C THR A 111 -2.68 -8.42 8.37
N PRO A 112 -3.59 -8.75 7.44
CA PRO A 112 -3.60 -10.05 6.78
C PRO A 112 -2.35 -10.21 5.91
N ILE A 113 -1.71 -11.37 5.95
CA ILE A 113 -0.47 -11.65 5.20
C ILE A 113 -0.57 -12.84 4.26
N ALA A 114 -1.41 -13.82 4.56
CA ALA A 114 -1.70 -14.96 3.68
C ALA A 114 -3.03 -15.62 4.08
N PHE A 115 -3.64 -16.34 3.14
CA PHE A 115 -4.56 -17.41 3.49
C PHE A 115 -3.76 -18.69 3.69
N LYS A 116 -3.98 -19.38 4.80
CA LYS A 116 -3.42 -20.71 5.05
C LYS A 116 -4.14 -21.77 4.24
N ASP A 117 -5.45 -21.64 4.17
CA ASP A 117 -6.39 -22.41 3.38
C ASP A 117 -7.62 -21.52 3.07
N ASN A 118 -8.71 -22.06 2.52
CA ASN A 118 -9.90 -21.27 2.17
C ASN A 118 -10.64 -20.69 3.39
N ASP A 119 -10.39 -21.22 4.58
CA ASP A 119 -11.18 -20.92 5.77
C ASP A 119 -10.34 -20.29 6.91
N HIS A 120 -9.03 -20.13 6.72
CA HIS A 120 -8.13 -19.54 7.71
C HIS A 120 -7.21 -18.49 7.11
N VAL A 121 -7.17 -17.32 7.78
CA VAL A 121 -6.30 -16.19 7.45
C VAL A 121 -5.15 -16.13 8.44
N LEU A 122 -3.92 -16.02 7.92
CA LEU A 122 -2.74 -15.64 8.68
C LEU A 122 -2.61 -14.13 8.70
N PHE A 123 -2.38 -13.56 9.86
CA PHE A 123 -2.22 -12.13 10.02
C PHE A 123 -1.07 -11.79 10.99
N SER A 124 -0.49 -10.63 10.77
CA SER A 124 0.57 -10.07 11.60
C SER A 124 -0.03 -9.15 12.65
N ALA A 125 0.36 -9.33 13.91
CA ALA A 125 -0.07 -8.48 15.01
C ALA A 125 0.93 -8.50 16.17
N ASN A 126 0.86 -7.48 17.04
CA ASN A 126 1.63 -7.37 18.26
C ASN A 126 0.74 -7.70 19.48
N ILE A 127 0.11 -8.86 19.48
CA ILE A 127 -0.75 -9.31 20.58
C ILE A 127 0.14 -10.00 21.63
N MET A 128 0.47 -9.30 22.71
CA MET A 128 1.23 -9.88 23.80
C MET A 128 0.28 -10.64 24.74
N PRO A 129 0.52 -11.94 24.98
CA PRO A 129 -0.35 -12.74 25.84
C PRO A 129 -0.35 -12.31 27.31
N THR A 130 0.75 -11.72 27.78
CA THR A 130 0.87 -11.12 29.13
C THR A 130 1.85 -9.97 29.13
N ALA A 131 1.76 -9.06 30.12
CA ALA A 131 2.72 -7.97 30.29
C ALA A 131 4.16 -8.49 30.53
N GLN A 132 4.32 -9.66 31.15
CA GLN A 132 5.62 -10.28 31.38
C GLN A 132 6.24 -10.86 30.10
N SER A 133 5.44 -11.14 29.08
CA SER A 133 5.93 -11.61 27.77
C SER A 133 6.52 -10.49 26.92
N ASN A 134 6.42 -9.24 27.35
CA ASN A 134 6.91 -8.08 26.64
C ASN A 134 8.43 -7.89 26.83
N LEU A 135 9.21 -8.84 26.30
CA LEU A 135 10.68 -8.78 26.35
C LEU A 135 11.29 -7.78 25.37
N PHE A 136 10.51 -7.33 24.36
CA PHE A 136 10.92 -6.38 23.33
C PHE A 136 9.99 -5.17 23.37
N ALA A 137 10.49 -4.04 22.88
CA ALA A 137 9.66 -2.85 22.72
C ALA A 137 8.39 -3.20 21.92
N ALA A 138 7.23 -2.87 22.48
CA ALA A 138 5.95 -3.07 21.80
C ALA A 138 6.00 -2.38 20.42
N ASN A 139 5.47 -3.03 19.40
CA ASN A 139 5.38 -2.59 18.00
C ASN A 139 6.61 -2.83 17.09
N GLU A 140 7.75 -3.29 17.60
CA GLU A 140 8.92 -3.55 16.76
C GLU A 140 8.84 -4.91 16.05
N PHE A 141 8.40 -5.94 16.76
CA PHE A 141 8.29 -7.31 16.22
C PHE A 141 6.86 -7.81 16.34
N SER A 142 6.24 -8.04 15.19
CA SER A 142 4.95 -8.69 15.13
C SER A 142 5.10 -10.21 15.11
N GLN A 143 4.11 -10.90 15.67
CA GLN A 143 3.94 -12.34 15.58
C GLN A 143 2.90 -12.68 14.52
N VAL A 144 2.89 -13.91 14.07
CA VAL A 144 1.88 -14.40 13.12
C VAL A 144 0.81 -15.17 13.87
N TYR A 145 -0.43 -14.80 13.63
CA TYR A 145 -1.62 -15.44 14.16
C TYR A 145 -2.48 -16.01 13.05
N GLU A 146 -3.32 -16.96 13.41
CA GLU A 146 -4.32 -17.59 12.55
C GLU A 146 -5.71 -17.30 13.09
N VAL A 147 -6.65 -16.97 12.20
CA VAL A 147 -8.06 -16.78 12.52
C VAL A 147 -8.94 -17.39 11.43
N SER A 148 -10.09 -17.97 11.82
CA SER A 148 -11.08 -18.48 10.86
C SER A 148 -11.73 -17.31 10.09
N THR A 149 -12.12 -17.55 8.83
CA THR A 149 -12.93 -16.60 8.04
C THR A 149 -14.34 -16.38 8.61
N GLU A 150 -14.77 -17.22 9.55
CA GLU A 150 -16.00 -17.03 10.33
C GLU A 150 -15.75 -16.21 11.61
N GLY A 151 -14.52 -15.77 11.84
CA GLY A 151 -14.11 -15.08 13.06
C GLY A 151 -13.77 -16.04 14.19
N GLY A 152 -13.82 -15.53 15.43
CA GLY A 152 -13.51 -16.29 16.65
C GLY A 152 -12.16 -15.90 17.25
N ARG A 153 -11.66 -16.71 18.18
CA ARG A 153 -10.41 -16.40 18.90
C ARG A 153 -9.20 -16.72 18.03
N PRO A 154 -8.32 -15.74 17.76
CA PRO A 154 -7.06 -15.99 17.07
C PRO A 154 -6.15 -16.97 17.82
N LYS A 155 -5.40 -17.77 17.08
CA LYS A 155 -4.37 -18.69 17.60
C LYS A 155 -3.01 -18.24 17.13
N LEU A 156 -2.00 -18.37 17.99
CA LEU A 156 -0.62 -18.11 17.60
C LEU A 156 -0.17 -19.16 16.58
N TYR A 157 0.27 -18.71 15.40
CA TYR A 157 0.82 -19.55 14.35
C TYR A 157 2.34 -19.59 14.44
N SER A 158 3.00 -18.44 14.59
CA SER A 158 4.46 -18.34 14.73
C SER A 158 4.86 -17.16 15.61
N VAL A 159 5.84 -17.39 16.47
CA VAL A 159 6.50 -16.34 17.26
C VAL A 159 7.51 -15.55 16.44
N LEU A 160 7.94 -16.08 15.29
CA LEU A 160 8.88 -15.39 14.40
C LEU A 160 8.16 -14.28 13.65
N PRO A 161 8.81 -13.12 13.48
CA PRO A 161 8.27 -12.02 12.70
C PRO A 161 8.41 -12.30 11.20
N MET A 162 7.49 -13.10 10.66
CA MET A 162 7.41 -13.42 9.24
C MET A 162 6.58 -12.36 8.52
N GLU A 163 7.12 -11.79 7.46
CA GLU A 163 6.41 -10.85 6.61
C GLU A 163 6.24 -11.43 5.18
N ASN A 164 5.17 -11.06 4.48
CA ASN A 164 4.89 -11.50 3.10
C ASN A 164 4.97 -13.02 2.91
N ILE A 165 4.16 -13.74 3.66
CA ILE A 165 4.08 -15.20 3.60
C ILE A 165 3.46 -15.65 2.26
N SER A 166 4.08 -16.66 1.63
CA SER A 166 3.53 -17.38 0.48
C SER A 166 3.58 -18.88 0.75
N ILE A 167 2.44 -19.55 0.63
CA ILE A 167 2.28 -20.98 0.94
C ILE A 167 2.00 -21.73 -0.36
N ASN A 168 2.74 -22.80 -0.64
CA ASN A 168 2.49 -23.65 -1.81
C ASN A 168 1.55 -24.83 -1.48
N LYS A 169 1.20 -25.59 -2.52
CA LYS A 169 0.29 -26.75 -2.41
C LYS A 169 0.84 -27.88 -1.52
N ASN A 170 2.15 -27.90 -1.26
CA ASN A 170 2.81 -28.87 -0.38
C ASN A 170 2.87 -28.39 1.09
N GLY A 171 2.33 -27.20 1.40
CA GLY A 171 2.38 -26.61 2.73
C GLY A 171 3.72 -25.97 3.10
N GLN A 172 4.65 -25.86 2.15
CA GLN A 172 5.90 -25.15 2.35
C GLN A 172 5.65 -23.63 2.37
N VAL A 173 6.29 -22.93 3.29
CA VAL A 173 6.07 -21.52 3.54
C VAL A 173 7.32 -20.73 3.17
N LEU A 174 7.18 -19.79 2.25
CA LEU A 174 8.18 -18.74 1.99
C LEU A 174 7.80 -17.50 2.77
N TYR A 175 8.79 -16.80 3.29
CA TYR A 175 8.62 -15.50 3.96
C TYR A 175 9.91 -14.69 3.89
N HIS A 176 9.84 -13.39 4.08
CA HIS A 176 11.02 -12.64 4.42
C HIS A 176 11.05 -12.34 5.92
N ASP A 177 12.23 -12.33 6.50
CA ASP A 177 12.44 -12.07 7.92
C ASP A 177 12.35 -10.57 8.24
N LYS A 178 12.14 -10.26 9.50
CA LYS A 178 12.23 -8.90 10.04
C LYS A 178 13.28 -8.91 11.15
N LYS A 179 14.39 -8.25 10.91
CA LYS A 179 15.52 -8.16 11.86
C LYS A 179 15.52 -6.87 12.67
N GLY A 180 14.69 -5.90 12.29
CA GLY A 180 14.58 -4.60 12.92
C GLY A 180 13.65 -3.68 12.15
N TYR A 181 13.69 -2.38 12.48
CA TYR A 181 12.90 -1.38 11.76
C TYR A 181 13.64 -0.94 10.50
N GLU A 182 13.09 -1.25 9.35
CA GLU A 182 13.49 -0.72 8.04
C GLU A 182 12.30 -0.02 7.39
N ASP A 183 12.53 1.18 6.85
CA ASP A 183 11.50 1.88 6.08
C ASP A 183 11.17 1.08 4.82
N ALA A 184 9.95 0.57 4.75
CA ALA A 184 9.45 -0.18 3.60
C ALA A 184 9.43 0.63 2.29
N TRP A 185 9.49 1.96 2.38
CA TRP A 185 9.43 2.87 1.24
C TRP A 185 10.80 3.35 0.76
N ARG A 186 11.88 3.00 1.47
CA ARG A 186 13.24 3.34 1.04
C ARG A 186 13.55 2.78 -0.35
N LYS A 187 14.44 3.43 -1.07
CA LYS A 187 14.82 2.99 -2.43
C LYS A 187 15.96 2.00 -2.45
N HIS A 188 17.04 2.32 -1.77
CA HIS A 188 18.27 1.53 -1.81
C HIS A 188 19.08 1.79 -0.54
N HIS A 189 19.45 0.71 0.14
CA HIS A 189 20.20 0.79 1.39
C HIS A 189 20.77 -0.58 1.76
N THR A 190 21.98 -0.62 2.24
CA THR A 190 22.58 -1.81 2.83
C THR A 190 22.70 -1.63 4.33
N SER A 191 22.19 -2.60 5.09
CA SER A 191 22.17 -2.56 6.54
C SER A 191 22.20 -3.98 7.12
N PRO A 192 22.66 -4.17 8.36
CA PRO A 192 22.58 -5.47 9.03
C PRO A 192 21.17 -6.00 9.22
N ILE A 193 20.15 -5.13 9.12
CA ILE A 193 18.75 -5.47 9.32
C ILE A 193 17.95 -5.61 8.01
N THR A 194 18.62 -5.58 6.85
CA THR A 194 17.97 -5.88 5.57
C THR A 194 17.39 -7.29 5.57
N ARG A 195 16.27 -7.46 4.90
CA ARG A 195 15.50 -8.69 4.87
C ARG A 195 16.16 -9.73 3.99
N ASP A 196 15.98 -10.99 4.36
CA ASP A 196 16.34 -12.16 3.57
C ASP A 196 15.12 -13.07 3.36
N ILE A 197 15.14 -13.88 2.31
CA ILE A 197 14.10 -14.87 2.06
C ILE A 197 14.44 -16.18 2.76
N TRP A 198 13.45 -16.72 3.45
CA TRP A 198 13.49 -17.98 4.17
C TRP A 198 12.39 -18.92 3.72
N MET A 199 12.62 -20.21 3.89
CA MET A 199 11.63 -21.27 3.71
C MET A 199 11.45 -22.03 5.03
N LEU A 200 10.20 -22.27 5.41
CA LEU A 200 9.81 -23.22 6.45
C LEU A 200 9.19 -24.44 5.76
N ASP A 201 9.80 -25.59 5.99
CA ASP A 201 9.33 -26.88 5.49
C ASP A 201 9.40 -27.94 6.60
N ASN A 202 8.26 -28.51 6.96
CA ASN A 202 8.16 -29.55 8.01
C ASN A 202 8.91 -29.18 9.32
N GLY A 203 8.76 -27.93 9.78
CA GLY A 203 9.39 -27.41 10.99
C GLY A 203 10.88 -27.08 10.86
N LYS A 204 11.46 -27.19 9.67
CA LYS A 204 12.84 -26.81 9.36
C LYS A 204 12.89 -25.47 8.67
N TYR A 205 13.75 -24.58 9.15
CA TYR A 205 13.99 -23.26 8.60
C TYR A 205 15.24 -23.28 7.73
N GLN A 206 15.11 -22.80 6.49
CA GLN A 206 16.21 -22.68 5.54
C GLN A 206 16.29 -21.25 5.00
N LYS A 207 17.43 -20.62 5.17
CA LYS A 207 17.72 -19.32 4.51
C LYS A 207 18.00 -19.56 3.03
N LEU A 208 17.27 -18.86 2.15
CA LEU A 208 17.37 -19.04 0.70
C LEU A 208 18.19 -17.95 0.02
N THR A 209 18.24 -16.73 0.57
CA THR A 209 19.03 -15.63 -0.01
C THR A 209 20.09 -15.12 0.98
N THR A 210 21.16 -14.57 0.44
CA THR A 210 22.34 -14.12 1.21
C THR A 210 22.91 -12.81 0.68
N PHE A 211 22.14 -12.09 -0.12
CA PHE A 211 22.54 -10.78 -0.62
C PHE A 211 22.68 -9.78 0.55
N LYS A 212 23.67 -8.89 0.51
CA LYS A 212 23.90 -7.92 1.60
C LYS A 212 22.89 -6.76 1.63
N GLY A 213 22.16 -6.54 0.53
CA GLY A 213 21.03 -5.63 0.47
C GLY A 213 19.73 -6.34 0.85
N GLU A 214 18.60 -5.83 0.36
CA GLU A 214 17.30 -6.34 0.74
C GLU A 214 16.69 -7.27 -0.31
N ASP A 215 16.28 -8.46 0.13
CA ASP A 215 15.45 -9.42 -0.61
C ASP A 215 14.11 -9.57 0.12
N ARG A 216 12.98 -9.38 -0.60
CA ARG A 216 11.65 -9.37 0.01
C ARG A 216 10.52 -9.82 -0.91
N ASN A 217 9.31 -9.93 -0.38
CA ASN A 217 8.10 -10.31 -1.13
C ASN A 217 8.25 -11.61 -1.92
N PRO A 218 8.60 -12.75 -1.28
CA PRO A 218 8.68 -14.01 -1.99
C PRO A 218 7.29 -14.50 -2.39
N VAL A 219 7.15 -15.02 -3.60
CA VAL A 219 5.94 -15.70 -4.08
C VAL A 219 6.34 -16.97 -4.82
N TRP A 220 5.63 -18.07 -4.57
CA TRP A 220 5.91 -19.35 -5.23
C TRP A 220 5.71 -19.24 -6.75
N ALA A 221 6.61 -19.89 -7.49
CA ALA A 221 6.40 -20.14 -8.90
C ALA A 221 5.45 -21.35 -9.09
N ALA A 222 4.79 -21.42 -10.22
CA ALA A 222 3.83 -22.48 -10.53
C ALA A 222 4.43 -23.90 -10.49
N ASP A 223 5.75 -24.03 -10.64
CA ASP A 223 6.49 -25.29 -10.58
C ASP A 223 6.72 -25.83 -9.15
N ASN A 224 6.43 -25.06 -8.10
CA ASN A 224 6.73 -25.36 -6.71
C ASN A 224 8.19 -25.75 -6.41
N GLN A 225 9.11 -25.44 -7.32
CA GLN A 225 10.56 -25.68 -7.19
C GLN A 225 11.36 -24.38 -7.21
N SER A 226 10.70 -23.31 -7.60
CA SER A 226 11.26 -21.97 -7.71
C SER A 226 10.33 -20.95 -7.05
N PHE A 227 10.86 -19.77 -6.78
CA PHE A 227 10.06 -18.65 -6.32
C PHE A 227 10.52 -17.35 -6.99
N TYR A 228 9.61 -16.40 -7.08
CA TYR A 228 9.92 -15.02 -7.45
C TYR A 228 10.04 -14.17 -6.19
N TYR A 229 10.87 -13.14 -6.25
CA TYR A 229 11.06 -12.21 -5.13
C TYR A 229 11.56 -10.86 -5.64
N LEU A 230 11.46 -9.83 -4.80
CA LEU A 230 12.02 -8.53 -5.07
C LEU A 230 13.42 -8.43 -4.46
N SER A 231 14.41 -8.07 -5.28
CA SER A 231 15.79 -7.84 -4.86
C SER A 231 16.31 -6.52 -5.41
N GLU A 232 17.10 -5.83 -4.61
CA GLU A 232 17.76 -4.58 -5.03
C GLU A 232 19.23 -4.79 -5.47
N GLN A 233 19.62 -6.02 -5.78
CA GLN A 233 21.01 -6.35 -6.15
C GLN A 233 21.55 -5.56 -7.36
N ASP A 234 20.68 -5.04 -8.21
CA ASP A 234 21.01 -4.16 -9.35
C ASP A 234 20.80 -2.66 -9.04
N GLY A 235 20.73 -2.27 -7.76
CA GLY A 235 20.56 -0.88 -7.35
C GLY A 235 19.12 -0.39 -7.27
N SER A 236 18.13 -1.17 -7.72
CA SER A 236 16.70 -0.92 -7.55
C SER A 236 15.95 -2.23 -7.41
N PHE A 237 14.82 -2.24 -6.69
CA PHE A 237 14.03 -3.47 -6.57
C PHE A 237 13.49 -3.92 -7.92
N ASN A 238 13.92 -5.11 -8.32
CA ASN A 238 13.46 -5.83 -9.49
C ASN A 238 12.96 -7.22 -9.10
N ILE A 239 12.20 -7.85 -9.99
CA ILE A 239 11.73 -9.23 -9.82
C ILE A 239 12.85 -10.17 -10.27
N TYR A 240 13.19 -11.10 -9.39
CA TYR A 240 14.10 -12.24 -9.67
C TYR A 240 13.34 -13.53 -9.45
N ARG A 241 13.72 -14.56 -10.20
CA ARG A 241 13.33 -15.95 -9.98
C ARG A 241 14.51 -16.71 -9.45
N ARG A 242 14.33 -17.45 -8.34
CA ARG A 242 15.32 -18.37 -7.79
C ARG A 242 14.85 -19.81 -7.86
N ASN A 243 15.68 -20.68 -8.41
CA ASN A 243 15.51 -22.11 -8.26
C ASN A 243 16.08 -22.56 -6.92
N ILE A 244 15.26 -23.24 -6.09
CA ILE A 244 15.62 -23.58 -4.70
C ILE A 244 16.79 -24.59 -4.66
N ALA A 245 16.77 -25.59 -5.51
CA ALA A 245 17.77 -26.65 -5.49
C ALA A 245 19.15 -26.17 -5.96
N SER A 246 19.21 -25.38 -7.04
CA SER A 246 20.48 -24.89 -7.59
C SER A 246 20.95 -23.57 -7.01
N GLY A 247 20.08 -22.82 -6.34
CA GLY A 247 20.35 -21.46 -5.88
C GLY A 247 20.55 -20.42 -7.00
N LYS A 248 20.25 -20.78 -8.25
CA LYS A 248 20.47 -19.90 -9.42
C LYS A 248 19.36 -18.86 -9.50
N ASP A 249 19.74 -17.60 -9.65
CA ASP A 249 18.87 -16.48 -9.90
C ASP A 249 18.76 -16.15 -11.39
N THR A 250 17.57 -15.70 -11.79
CA THR A 250 17.29 -15.15 -13.12
C THR A 250 16.50 -13.86 -12.93
N GLN A 251 17.00 -12.77 -13.49
CA GLN A 251 16.32 -11.46 -13.44
C GLN A 251 15.15 -11.44 -14.44
N ILE A 252 13.97 -11.01 -13.98
CA ILE A 252 12.75 -10.94 -14.78
C ILE A 252 12.46 -9.51 -15.26
N THR A 253 12.77 -8.50 -14.43
CA THR A 253 12.54 -7.08 -14.75
C THR A 253 13.83 -6.28 -14.60
N GLN A 254 13.93 -5.10 -15.28
CA GLN A 254 15.14 -4.29 -15.33
C GLN A 254 14.87 -2.81 -15.08
N GLN A 255 14.13 -2.49 -14.02
CA GLN A 255 13.86 -1.11 -13.62
C GLN A 255 15.09 -0.50 -12.93
N LYS A 256 15.50 0.71 -13.37
CA LYS A 256 16.73 1.35 -12.87
C LYS A 256 16.48 2.53 -11.94
N LYS A 257 15.37 3.24 -12.10
CA LYS A 257 15.12 4.51 -11.39
C LYS A 257 14.23 4.32 -10.17
N ASN A 258 13.10 3.65 -10.33
CA ASN A 258 12.10 3.46 -9.29
C ASN A 258 11.96 1.97 -8.95
N PRO A 259 11.62 1.64 -7.70
CA PRO A 259 11.51 0.26 -7.26
C PRO A 259 10.16 -0.37 -7.66
N ILE A 260 10.19 -1.64 -8.01
CA ILE A 260 9.00 -2.49 -8.04
C ILE A 260 8.54 -2.78 -6.60
N ARG A 261 7.23 -2.85 -6.40
CA ARG A 261 6.59 -3.10 -5.09
C ARG A 261 5.40 -4.06 -5.22
N PHE A 262 4.99 -4.67 -4.12
CA PHE A 262 3.73 -5.44 -3.99
C PHE A 262 3.63 -6.63 -4.95
N LEU A 263 4.70 -7.41 -5.06
CA LEU A 263 4.72 -8.58 -5.93
C LEU A 263 3.72 -9.65 -5.46
N THR A 264 2.90 -10.14 -6.38
CA THR A 264 2.02 -11.29 -6.22
C THR A 264 2.08 -12.20 -7.45
N SER A 265 1.67 -13.45 -7.32
CA SER A 265 1.65 -14.44 -8.40
C SER A 265 0.35 -15.22 -8.43
N SER A 266 -0.05 -15.67 -9.62
CA SER A 266 -1.16 -16.59 -9.82
C SER A 266 -0.65 -18.02 -10.06
N ASP A 267 -1.55 -19.00 -9.95
CA ASP A 267 -1.24 -20.42 -10.18
C ASP A 267 -0.78 -20.71 -11.62
N ASN A 268 -1.14 -19.84 -12.58
CA ASN A 268 -0.73 -19.97 -13.98
C ASN A 268 0.57 -19.21 -14.31
N GLY A 269 1.30 -18.71 -13.28
CA GLY A 269 2.58 -18.05 -13.40
C GLY A 269 2.53 -16.59 -13.89
N LEU A 270 1.34 -15.94 -13.88
CA LEU A 270 1.25 -14.52 -14.13
C LEU A 270 1.64 -13.76 -12.87
N LEU A 271 2.65 -12.91 -12.96
CA LEU A 271 3.09 -12.01 -11.89
C LEU A 271 2.36 -10.69 -11.99
N CYS A 272 1.98 -10.12 -10.85
CA CYS A 272 1.38 -8.79 -10.74
C CYS A 272 2.15 -7.96 -9.71
N TYR A 273 2.38 -6.68 -10.02
CA TYR A 273 3.15 -5.78 -9.16
C TYR A 273 2.81 -4.32 -9.38
N GLY A 274 3.16 -3.47 -8.41
CA GLY A 274 3.07 -2.03 -8.50
C GLY A 274 4.38 -1.40 -8.97
N PHE A 275 4.29 -0.44 -9.87
CA PHE A 275 5.41 0.37 -10.32
C PHE A 275 4.92 1.79 -10.68
N ASP A 276 5.57 2.82 -10.13
CA ASP A 276 5.25 4.24 -10.33
C ASP A 276 3.77 4.62 -10.09
N GLY A 277 3.13 3.97 -9.12
CA GLY A 277 1.74 4.21 -8.76
C GLY A 277 0.72 3.52 -9.66
N GLU A 278 1.19 2.73 -10.61
CA GLU A 278 0.40 1.95 -11.55
C GLU A 278 0.59 0.44 -11.34
N ILE A 279 -0.24 -0.36 -11.98
CA ILE A 279 -0.22 -1.83 -11.89
C ILE A 279 0.29 -2.44 -13.18
N TYR A 280 1.17 -3.41 -13.06
CA TYR A 280 1.78 -4.14 -14.16
C TYR A 280 1.63 -5.64 -13.97
N THR A 281 1.61 -6.36 -15.08
CA THR A 281 1.71 -7.82 -15.09
C THR A 281 2.89 -8.26 -15.98
N VAL A 282 3.45 -9.43 -15.68
CA VAL A 282 4.49 -10.06 -16.51
C VAL A 282 4.45 -11.59 -16.36
N LYS A 283 4.64 -12.31 -17.45
CA LYS A 283 4.99 -13.73 -17.42
C LYS A 283 6.49 -13.89 -17.62
N GLU A 284 7.04 -14.97 -17.09
CA GLU A 284 8.44 -15.31 -17.34
C GLU A 284 8.71 -15.40 -18.84
N GLY A 285 9.81 -14.78 -19.29
CA GLY A 285 10.17 -14.68 -20.71
C GLY A 285 9.38 -13.64 -21.51
N GLY A 286 8.35 -13.03 -20.90
CA GLY A 286 7.57 -11.96 -21.52
C GLY A 286 8.06 -10.58 -21.16
N GLN A 287 7.45 -9.56 -21.78
CA GLN A 287 7.69 -8.16 -21.42
C GLN A 287 6.64 -7.69 -20.41
N PRO A 288 7.03 -6.82 -19.45
CA PRO A 288 6.07 -6.18 -18.56
C PRO A 288 4.97 -5.45 -19.33
N GLN A 289 3.73 -5.68 -18.93
CA GLN A 289 2.54 -5.06 -19.50
C GLN A 289 1.86 -4.20 -18.44
N LYS A 290 1.65 -2.92 -18.75
CA LYS A 290 0.83 -2.03 -17.93
C LYS A 290 -0.63 -2.47 -18.02
N VAL A 291 -1.28 -2.61 -16.86
CA VAL A 291 -2.72 -2.84 -16.79
C VAL A 291 -3.44 -1.51 -16.95
N ASN A 292 -4.10 -1.30 -18.08
CA ASN A 292 -4.85 -0.08 -18.33
C ASN A 292 -6.16 -0.12 -17.55
N ILE A 293 -6.28 0.69 -16.50
CA ILE A 293 -7.41 0.70 -15.58
C ILE A 293 -8.15 2.01 -15.70
N SER A 294 -9.47 1.93 -15.83
CA SER A 294 -10.40 3.05 -15.66
C SER A 294 -11.22 2.86 -14.38
N ILE A 295 -11.41 3.93 -13.63
CA ILE A 295 -12.25 3.95 -12.43
C ILE A 295 -13.32 5.01 -12.66
N THR A 296 -14.57 4.58 -12.75
CA THR A 296 -15.72 5.48 -12.85
C THR A 296 -16.28 5.68 -11.44
N THR A 297 -16.10 6.86 -10.90
CA THR A 297 -16.68 7.27 -9.61
C THR A 297 -17.21 8.69 -9.77
N ASP A 298 -18.29 9.00 -9.07
CA ASP A 298 -18.82 10.38 -8.95
C ASP A 298 -18.26 11.09 -7.70
N ASN A 299 -17.22 10.50 -7.08
CA ASN A 299 -16.52 11.09 -5.95
C ASN A 299 -15.71 12.30 -6.45
N ASP A 300 -16.36 13.43 -6.59
CA ASP A 300 -15.73 14.73 -6.48
C ASP A 300 -15.22 14.83 -5.02
N GLU A 301 -13.97 14.48 -4.83
CA GLU A 301 -13.31 14.87 -3.59
C GLU A 301 -13.35 16.39 -3.54
N PRO A 302 -14.03 16.98 -2.57
CA PRO A 302 -14.01 18.43 -2.45
C PRO A 302 -12.53 18.84 -2.33
N SER A 303 -12.07 19.68 -3.25
CA SER A 303 -10.73 20.25 -3.22
C SER A 303 -10.44 21.01 -1.92
N LEU A 304 -11.48 21.20 -1.09
CA LEU A 304 -11.45 21.86 0.20
C LEU A 304 -12.02 20.98 1.31
N ILE A 305 -11.16 20.53 2.19
CA ILE A 305 -11.58 19.88 3.44
C ILE A 305 -11.82 20.96 4.48
N ARG A 306 -13.08 21.14 4.91
CA ARG A 306 -13.42 22.02 6.02
C ARG A 306 -13.28 21.27 7.34
N LYS A 307 -12.34 21.70 8.18
CA LYS A 307 -12.13 21.14 9.53
C LYS A 307 -12.32 22.23 10.57
N VAL A 308 -13.01 21.91 11.65
CA VAL A 308 -12.94 22.69 12.88
C VAL A 308 -11.72 22.22 13.65
N GLN A 309 -10.75 23.10 13.83
CA GLN A 309 -9.52 22.80 14.56
C GLN A 309 -9.39 23.75 15.76
N SER A 310 -9.13 23.19 16.94
CA SER A 310 -8.94 23.92 18.19
C SER A 310 -7.48 23.90 18.70
N TRP A 311 -6.54 23.36 17.88
CA TRP A 311 -5.12 23.21 18.21
C TRP A 311 -4.27 23.25 16.94
N GLY A 312 -2.96 23.47 17.11
CA GLY A 312 -1.99 23.40 16.00
C GLY A 312 -1.53 24.75 15.44
N ALA A 313 -2.03 25.87 15.94
CA ALA A 313 -1.43 27.16 15.64
C ALA A 313 -0.04 27.26 16.30
N THR A 314 0.98 27.62 15.52
CA THR A 314 2.37 27.74 15.99
C THR A 314 2.77 29.17 16.33
N GLU A 315 2.11 30.15 15.72
CA GLU A 315 2.33 31.59 15.95
C GLU A 315 0.99 32.31 15.93
N ILE A 316 0.88 33.40 16.73
CA ILE A 316 -0.33 34.20 16.83
C ILE A 316 0.08 35.69 16.90
N ALA A 317 -0.60 36.54 16.14
CA ALA A 317 -0.48 37.97 16.18
C ALA A 317 -1.87 38.62 16.27
N LEU A 318 -2.04 39.63 17.10
CA LEU A 318 -3.28 40.41 17.24
C LEU A 318 -3.17 41.69 16.43
N SER A 319 -4.24 42.06 15.72
CA SER A 319 -4.30 43.34 15.00
C SER A 319 -4.26 44.51 15.98
N PRO A 320 -3.78 45.71 15.58
CA PRO A 320 -3.68 46.88 16.46
C PRO A 320 -5.01 47.32 17.07
N ASP A 321 -6.13 47.07 16.41
CA ASP A 321 -7.49 47.37 16.89
C ASP A 321 -8.16 46.18 17.61
N ALA A 322 -7.43 45.07 17.77
CA ALA A 322 -7.88 43.85 18.42
C ALA A 322 -9.11 43.16 17.75
N LYS A 323 -9.43 43.48 16.51
CA LYS A 323 -10.58 42.89 15.78
C LYS A 323 -10.23 41.66 14.98
N GLU A 324 -8.95 41.43 14.72
CA GLU A 324 -8.48 40.29 13.97
C GLU A 324 -7.32 39.61 14.67
N VAL A 325 -7.25 38.29 14.49
CA VAL A 325 -6.14 37.47 14.94
C VAL A 325 -5.55 36.79 13.71
N ALA A 326 -4.29 37.01 13.43
CA ALA A 326 -3.52 36.26 12.48
C ALA A 326 -2.81 35.09 13.16
N PHE A 327 -2.71 33.94 12.52
CA PHE A 327 -2.01 32.80 13.08
C PHE A 327 -1.41 31.94 11.97
N VAL A 328 -0.35 31.19 12.27
CA VAL A 328 0.27 30.22 11.39
C VAL A 328 -0.24 28.83 11.75
N MET A 329 -0.76 28.11 10.75
CA MET A 329 -1.20 26.72 10.88
C MET A 329 -0.80 25.92 9.65
N HIS A 330 -0.18 24.76 9.86
CA HIS A 330 0.36 23.91 8.79
C HIS A 330 1.33 24.65 7.83
N GLY A 331 1.99 25.69 8.31
CA GLY A 331 2.94 26.49 7.53
C GLY A 331 2.32 27.69 6.82
N ASP A 332 1.01 27.81 6.79
CA ASP A 332 0.30 28.94 6.15
C ASP A 332 -0.23 29.95 7.16
N VAL A 333 -0.37 31.18 6.69
CA VAL A 333 -0.97 32.28 7.45
C VAL A 333 -2.48 32.31 7.26
N TYR A 334 -3.19 32.40 8.38
CA TYR A 334 -4.65 32.59 8.44
C TYR A 334 -4.97 33.84 9.23
N VAL A 335 -6.10 34.47 8.92
CA VAL A 335 -6.68 35.59 9.69
C VAL A 335 -8.11 35.24 10.06
N THR A 336 -8.47 35.43 11.30
CA THR A 336 -9.83 35.28 11.82
C THR A 336 -10.29 36.54 12.56
N SER A 337 -11.59 36.85 12.42
CA SER A 337 -12.19 37.93 13.17
C SER A 337 -12.43 37.53 14.63
N THR A 338 -12.22 38.45 15.57
CA THR A 338 -12.59 38.32 17.00
C THR A 338 -14.09 38.46 17.23
N GLU A 339 -14.81 39.14 16.36
CA GLU A 339 -16.24 39.42 16.45
C GLU A 339 -17.07 38.39 15.66
N TYR A 340 -16.59 37.99 14.48
CA TYR A 340 -17.32 37.15 13.55
C TYR A 340 -16.58 35.81 13.36
N LYS A 341 -17.32 34.70 13.26
CA LYS A 341 -16.75 33.38 13.08
C LYS A 341 -16.29 33.14 11.63
N THR A 342 -15.43 34.01 11.12
CA THR A 342 -14.88 33.92 9.76
C THR A 342 -13.37 33.78 9.83
N THR A 343 -12.85 32.78 9.16
CA THR A 343 -11.39 32.55 9.00
C THR A 343 -11.05 32.52 7.52
N LYS A 344 -10.00 33.25 7.13
CA LYS A 344 -9.48 33.28 5.77
C LYS A 344 -8.03 32.83 5.76
N ARG A 345 -7.69 31.92 4.85
CA ARG A 345 -6.31 31.59 4.51
C ARG A 345 -5.72 32.71 3.67
N ILE A 346 -4.57 33.21 4.07
CA ILE A 346 -3.87 34.34 3.43
C ILE A 346 -2.80 33.82 2.47
N THR A 347 -2.04 32.80 2.90
CA THR A 347 -0.99 32.19 2.08
C THR A 347 -1.40 30.78 1.64
N ASP A 348 -0.89 30.36 0.50
CA ASP A 348 -1.06 29.01 -0.07
C ASP A 348 0.23 28.70 -0.84
N THR A 349 1.32 28.55 -0.09
CA THR A 349 2.65 28.33 -0.66
C THR A 349 3.24 27.01 -0.16
N PRO A 350 4.18 26.40 -0.87
CA PRO A 350 4.84 25.20 -0.37
C PRO A 350 5.87 25.49 0.73
N GLN A 351 6.16 26.77 1.03
CA GLN A 351 7.06 27.22 2.09
C GLN A 351 6.33 27.28 3.42
N GLN A 352 7.11 27.37 4.49
CA GLN A 352 6.59 27.60 5.83
C GLN A 352 6.76 29.07 6.20
N GLU A 353 5.66 29.77 6.41
CA GLU A 353 5.63 31.14 6.91
C GLU A 353 5.94 31.17 8.41
N ARG A 354 6.68 32.20 8.83
CA ARG A 354 7.14 32.42 10.23
C ARG A 354 7.26 33.90 10.56
N ASN A 355 7.42 34.19 11.86
CA ASN A 355 7.64 35.55 12.41
C ASN A 355 6.48 36.50 12.10
N LEU A 356 5.26 35.99 12.26
CA LEU A 356 4.03 36.66 11.91
C LEU A 356 3.79 37.96 12.76
N SER A 357 3.54 39.07 12.09
CA SER A 357 3.15 40.33 12.78
C SER A 357 2.22 41.15 11.89
N PHE A 358 1.35 41.94 12.53
CA PHE A 358 0.60 42.99 11.85
C PHE A 358 1.44 44.25 11.67
N ALA A 359 1.29 44.91 10.54
CA ALA A 359 1.76 46.28 10.39
C ALA A 359 0.96 47.25 11.29
N PRO A 360 1.52 48.42 11.67
CA PRO A 360 0.83 49.38 12.54
C PRO A 360 -0.52 49.89 12.02
N ASP A 361 -0.73 49.82 10.71
CA ASP A 361 -1.98 50.19 10.05
C ASP A 361 -3.09 49.13 10.17
N GLY A 362 -2.76 47.94 10.68
CA GLY A 362 -3.70 46.82 10.81
C GLY A 362 -4.18 46.20 9.47
N ARG A 363 -3.60 46.60 8.34
CA ARG A 363 -4.05 46.15 6.99
C ARG A 363 -3.07 45.24 6.28
N SER A 364 -1.86 45.16 6.79
CA SER A 364 -0.80 44.37 6.21
C SER A 364 -0.24 43.37 7.23
N LEU A 365 0.22 42.23 6.78
CA LEU A 365 0.92 41.22 7.56
C LEU A 365 2.35 41.07 7.04
N VAL A 366 3.27 40.91 7.98
CA VAL A 366 4.66 40.52 7.71
C VAL A 366 4.89 39.12 8.25
N TYR A 367 5.46 38.25 7.44
CA TYR A 367 5.74 36.87 7.78
C TYR A 367 6.95 36.34 6.98
#